data_f10beb2f6a28704a6532a82757d2a0e6
#
_entry.id   f10beb2f6a28704a6532a82757d2a0e6
#
_cell.length_a   1.000
_cell.length_b   1.000
_cell.length_c   1.000
_cell.angle_alpha   90.00
_cell.angle_beta   90.00
_cell.angle_gamma   90.00
#
_symmetry.space_group_name_H-M   'P 1'
#
loop_
_entity.id
_entity.type
_entity.pdbx_description
1 polymer ?
#
loop_
_entity_poly.entity_id
_entity_poly.type
_entity_poly.pdbx_seq_one_letter_code
_entity_poly.pdbx_strand_id
1 'polypeptide(L)'
;MLQLHDAKHFRFDGELKEDWLLVNTTNDTTFSIGRKKSIQTEDGVLQPIFKGITSELPSFDFEIFKVDESNNPCEMTREDMFELNRWLDRNEPRALEVDGFIYYGLFSPQTGIWYPNNWGRIELKFDMILPYAFMNVIDSTITVNGVENIKVKNKSNVHKDYVYPDIEIKVISGDEITIKNLTNGQETILSNLTAGNTYTIYNQEKQMINEDNVRENVYLNSNKKYQNLEYGINRFRISNNGKMIIRISYQPKVCLQ
;
A
#
# COMPACT_ATOMS: atom_id res chain seq x y z
N MET A 1 -16.92 -33.23 -1.43
CA MET A 1 -15.51 -32.84 -1.27
C MET A 1 -15.42 -31.42 -1.79
N LEU A 2 -15.33 -30.42 -0.92
CA LEU A 2 -15.16 -29.02 -1.30
C LEU A 2 -13.77 -28.90 -1.95
N GLN A 3 -13.73 -28.57 -3.24
CA GLN A 3 -12.47 -28.24 -3.89
C GLN A 3 -12.17 -26.79 -3.57
N LEU A 4 -11.15 -26.55 -2.74
CA LEU A 4 -10.67 -25.21 -2.35
C LEU A 4 -9.85 -24.60 -3.52
N HIS A 5 -10.44 -24.50 -4.71
CA HIS A 5 -9.73 -23.99 -5.88
C HIS A 5 -9.24 -22.55 -5.76
N ASP A 6 -9.85 -21.76 -4.86
CA ASP A 6 -9.54 -20.35 -4.65
C ASP A 6 -9.01 -20.05 -3.24
N ALA A 7 -8.68 -21.11 -2.47
CA ALA A 7 -8.13 -20.95 -1.13
C ALA A 7 -6.67 -20.48 -1.20
N LYS A 8 -6.33 -19.45 -0.41
CA LYS A 8 -5.02 -18.83 -0.42
C LYS A 8 -4.50 -18.66 1.00
N HIS A 9 -3.19 -18.80 1.15
CA HIS A 9 -2.53 -18.33 2.36
C HIS A 9 -2.62 -16.81 2.44
N PHE A 10 -2.78 -16.30 3.64
CA PHE A 10 -2.78 -14.87 3.92
C PHE A 10 -1.84 -14.56 5.08
N ARG A 11 -1.35 -13.33 5.11
CA ARG A 11 -0.55 -12.81 6.20
C ARG A 11 -1.32 -11.70 6.89
N PHE A 12 -1.36 -11.72 8.20
CA PHE A 12 -1.96 -10.66 8.99
C PHE A 12 -0.99 -10.18 10.05
N ASP A 13 -0.82 -8.85 10.14
CA ASP A 13 0.13 -8.20 11.05
C ASP A 13 1.57 -8.73 10.87
N GLY A 14 1.97 -9.03 9.62
CA GLY A 14 3.27 -9.59 9.28
C GLY A 14 3.44 -11.09 9.55
N GLU A 15 2.47 -11.76 10.17
CA GLU A 15 2.51 -13.17 10.53
C GLU A 15 1.74 -14.02 9.51
N LEU A 16 2.37 -15.07 9.01
CA LEU A 16 1.76 -16.12 8.18
C LEU A 16 1.48 -17.34 9.05
N LYS A 17 0.24 -17.81 9.05
CA LYS A 17 -0.15 -19.09 9.64
C LYS A 17 -0.41 -20.09 8.52
N GLU A 18 0.49 -21.06 8.35
CA GLU A 18 0.43 -22.03 7.24
C GLU A 18 -0.73 -23.01 7.39
N ASP A 19 -1.24 -23.21 8.58
CA ASP A 19 -2.38 -24.06 8.93
C ASP A 19 -3.74 -23.40 8.69
N TRP A 20 -3.77 -22.17 8.15
CA TRP A 20 -4.99 -21.45 7.84
C TRP A 20 -5.02 -20.96 6.38
N LEU A 21 -6.10 -21.29 5.69
CA LEU A 21 -6.37 -20.82 4.33
C LEU A 21 -7.60 -19.91 4.32
N LEU A 22 -7.52 -18.86 3.54
CA LEU A 22 -8.59 -17.91 3.32
C LEU A 22 -9.31 -18.20 2.00
N VAL A 23 -10.64 -18.23 2.06
CA VAL A 23 -11.51 -18.35 0.89
C VAL A 23 -12.44 -17.14 0.86
N ASN A 24 -12.55 -16.48 -0.27
CA ASN A 24 -13.53 -15.43 -0.44
C ASN A 24 -14.93 -16.06 -0.64
N THR A 25 -15.87 -15.72 0.22
CA THR A 25 -17.24 -16.29 0.17
C THR A 25 -18.16 -15.58 -0.81
N THR A 26 -17.82 -14.37 -1.22
CA THR A 26 -18.60 -13.65 -2.20
C THR A 26 -18.28 -14.16 -3.60
N ASN A 27 -19.24 -14.85 -4.23
CA ASN A 27 -19.16 -15.26 -5.64
C ASN A 27 -19.04 -14.06 -6.61
N ASP A 28 -19.21 -12.85 -6.11
CA ASP A 28 -18.98 -11.61 -6.82
C ASP A 28 -17.63 -11.04 -6.42
N THR A 29 -16.63 -11.25 -7.26
CA THR A 29 -15.31 -10.60 -7.20
C THR A 29 -15.36 -9.08 -7.41
N THR A 30 -16.50 -8.49 -7.30
CA THR A 30 -16.68 -7.04 -7.35
C THR A 30 -16.29 -6.42 -6.02
N PHE A 31 -15.00 -6.20 -5.84
CA PHE A 31 -14.52 -5.19 -4.90
C PHE A 31 -14.96 -3.80 -5.41
N SER A 32 -16.24 -3.49 -5.24
CA SER A 32 -16.67 -2.12 -5.50
C SER A 32 -16.23 -1.29 -4.32
N ILE A 33 -15.30 -0.38 -4.53
CA ILE A 33 -15.19 0.76 -3.63
C ILE A 33 -16.56 1.42 -3.66
N GLY A 34 -17.22 1.36 -2.53
CA GLY A 34 -18.53 1.96 -2.38
C GLY A 34 -18.45 3.46 -2.64
N ARG A 35 -18.62 3.85 -3.90
CA ARG A 35 -18.77 5.24 -4.27
C ARG A 35 -20.24 5.58 -4.19
N LYS A 36 -20.64 6.23 -3.12
CA LYS A 36 -21.98 6.75 -2.96
C LYS A 36 -22.08 8.10 -3.67
N LYS A 37 -22.94 8.16 -4.69
CA LYS A 37 -23.28 9.43 -5.33
C LYS A 37 -24.23 10.17 -4.41
N SER A 38 -23.85 11.37 -3.99
CA SER A 38 -24.76 12.28 -3.28
C SER A 38 -25.54 13.10 -4.32
N ILE A 39 -26.82 12.82 -4.44
CA ILE A 39 -27.74 13.50 -5.37
C ILE A 39 -28.84 14.13 -4.52
N GLN A 40 -29.06 15.42 -4.68
CA GLN A 40 -30.20 16.11 -4.09
C GLN A 40 -31.28 16.27 -5.16
N THR A 41 -32.45 15.75 -4.88
CA THR A 41 -33.68 16.01 -5.65
C THR A 41 -34.54 16.98 -4.83
N GLU A 42 -34.98 18.08 -5.43
CA GLU A 42 -35.95 19.01 -4.84
C GLU A 42 -37.28 18.86 -5.59
N ASP A 43 -38.37 18.89 -4.85
CA ASP A 43 -39.72 18.82 -5.44
C ASP A 43 -39.93 19.99 -6.40
N GLY A 44 -40.24 19.65 -7.64
CA GLY A 44 -40.46 20.64 -8.73
C GLY A 44 -39.23 20.96 -9.55
N VAL A 45 -38.05 20.41 -9.24
CA VAL A 45 -36.83 20.55 -10.05
C VAL A 45 -36.64 19.32 -10.91
N LEU A 46 -36.70 19.50 -12.24
CA LEU A 46 -36.56 18.41 -13.22
C LEU A 46 -35.15 17.78 -13.31
N GLN A 47 -34.12 18.44 -12.78
CA GLN A 47 -32.77 17.94 -12.83
C GLN A 47 -32.21 17.77 -11.40
N PRO A 48 -31.80 16.53 -11.04
CA PRO A 48 -31.15 16.30 -9.76
C PRO A 48 -29.77 17.01 -9.70
N ILE A 49 -29.50 17.64 -8.57
CA ILE A 49 -28.22 18.31 -8.32
C ILE A 49 -27.22 17.28 -7.81
N PHE A 50 -26.13 17.07 -8.54
CA PHE A 50 -25.02 16.23 -8.11
C PHE A 50 -24.17 16.98 -7.08
N LYS A 51 -24.13 16.51 -5.84
CA LYS A 51 -23.38 17.13 -4.73
C LYS A 51 -21.97 16.56 -4.54
N GLY A 52 -21.68 15.41 -5.15
CA GLY A 52 -20.37 14.79 -5.04
C GLY A 52 -20.42 13.27 -4.94
N ILE A 53 -19.24 12.70 -4.74
CA ILE A 53 -19.04 11.28 -4.50
C ILE A 53 -18.37 11.13 -3.14
N THR A 54 -18.96 10.36 -2.24
CA THR A 54 -18.35 9.92 -1.00
C THR A 54 -17.82 8.49 -1.19
N SER A 55 -16.62 8.22 -0.71
CA SER A 55 -16.10 6.86 -0.66
C SER A 55 -16.58 6.20 0.62
N GLU A 56 -17.26 5.08 0.52
CA GLU A 56 -17.55 4.22 1.67
C GLU A 56 -16.34 3.30 1.85
N LEU A 57 -16.00 3.04 3.12
CA LEU A 57 -14.95 2.07 3.43
C LEU A 57 -15.48 0.67 3.14
N PRO A 58 -14.79 -0.11 2.30
CA PRO A 58 -15.22 -1.46 1.99
C PRO A 58 -15.01 -2.39 3.19
N SER A 59 -15.83 -3.43 3.26
CA SER A 59 -15.62 -4.57 4.13
C SER A 59 -15.67 -5.85 3.30
N PHE A 60 -14.97 -6.88 3.76
CA PHE A 60 -14.92 -8.18 3.11
C PHE A 60 -15.40 -9.25 4.06
N ASP A 61 -16.23 -10.16 3.56
CA ASP A 61 -16.60 -11.37 4.27
C ASP A 61 -15.73 -12.51 3.74
N PHE A 62 -15.02 -13.17 4.66
CA PHE A 62 -14.12 -14.28 4.36
C PHE A 62 -14.55 -15.54 5.09
N GLU A 63 -14.24 -16.67 4.50
CA GLU A 63 -14.17 -17.93 5.20
C GLU A 63 -12.70 -18.32 5.37
N ILE A 64 -12.32 -18.71 6.57
CA ILE A 64 -11.03 -19.34 6.79
C ILE A 64 -11.21 -20.80 7.20
N PHE A 65 -10.27 -21.61 6.77
CA PHE A 65 -10.26 -23.05 7.03
C PHE A 65 -8.96 -23.42 7.71
N LYS A 66 -9.06 -24.23 8.75
CA LYS A 66 -7.91 -24.93 9.27
C LYS A 66 -7.56 -26.07 8.33
N VAL A 67 -6.29 -26.22 8.02
CA VAL A 67 -5.79 -27.25 7.10
C VAL A 67 -4.64 -28.03 7.74
N ASP A 68 -4.47 -29.26 7.26
CA ASP A 68 -3.32 -30.11 7.59
C ASP A 68 -2.10 -29.75 6.69
N GLU A 69 -0.98 -30.44 6.90
CA GLU A 69 0.25 -30.27 6.11
C GLU A 69 0.07 -30.53 4.60
N SER A 70 -1.02 -31.20 4.20
CA SER A 70 -1.38 -31.47 2.80
C SER A 70 -2.40 -30.47 2.25
N ASN A 71 -2.68 -29.40 2.99
CA ASN A 71 -3.72 -28.40 2.68
C ASN A 71 -5.15 -28.98 2.59
N ASN A 72 -5.43 -30.09 3.31
CA ASN A 72 -6.79 -30.58 3.43
C ASN A 72 -7.46 -29.98 4.67
N PRO A 73 -8.75 -29.60 4.57
CA PRO A 73 -9.49 -29.15 5.75
C PRO A 73 -9.48 -30.19 6.87
N CYS A 74 -9.17 -29.75 8.08
CA CYS A 74 -9.12 -30.59 9.26
C CYS A 74 -10.01 -30.03 10.38
N GLU A 75 -10.25 -30.87 11.40
CA GLU A 75 -11.01 -30.44 12.57
C GLU A 75 -10.26 -29.37 13.37
N MET A 76 -11.02 -28.46 13.92
CA MET A 76 -10.52 -27.36 14.71
C MET A 76 -10.76 -27.62 16.21
N THR A 77 -9.73 -27.49 16.98
CA THR A 77 -9.79 -27.63 18.44
C THR A 77 -10.12 -26.29 19.13
N ARG A 78 -10.40 -26.33 20.43
CA ARG A 78 -10.59 -25.12 21.22
C ARG A 78 -9.30 -24.30 21.32
N GLU A 79 -8.14 -24.95 21.33
CA GLU A 79 -6.83 -24.29 21.35
C GLU A 79 -6.59 -23.51 20.05
N ASP A 80 -6.94 -24.11 18.91
CA ASP A 80 -6.86 -23.43 17.63
C ASP A 80 -7.69 -22.15 17.58
N MET A 81 -8.87 -22.16 18.21
CA MET A 81 -9.71 -20.97 18.33
C MET A 81 -9.07 -19.88 19.19
N PHE A 82 -8.43 -20.26 20.29
CA PHE A 82 -7.72 -19.28 21.13
C PHE A 82 -6.53 -18.68 20.40
N GLU A 83 -5.76 -19.49 19.69
CA GLU A 83 -4.64 -19.00 18.88
C GLU A 83 -5.09 -18.12 17.74
N LEU A 84 -6.18 -18.49 17.05
CA LEU A 84 -6.75 -17.67 15.99
C LEU A 84 -7.22 -16.31 16.52
N ASN A 85 -7.98 -16.31 17.61
CA ASN A 85 -8.42 -15.07 18.24
C ASN A 85 -7.23 -14.19 18.65
N ARG A 86 -6.20 -14.78 19.26
CA ARG A 86 -4.99 -14.07 19.63
C ARG A 86 -4.27 -13.45 18.41
N TRP A 87 -4.31 -14.13 17.27
CA TRP A 87 -3.70 -13.66 16.05
C TRP A 87 -4.52 -12.56 15.37
N LEU A 88 -5.84 -12.69 15.29
CA LEU A 88 -6.71 -11.78 14.53
C LEU A 88 -7.26 -10.61 15.37
N ASP A 89 -7.36 -10.75 16.69
CA ASP A 89 -7.86 -9.70 17.56
C ASP A 89 -6.79 -8.63 17.77
N ARG A 90 -7.02 -7.45 17.24
CA ARG A 90 -6.14 -6.28 17.33
C ARG A 90 -6.94 -5.05 17.70
N ASN A 91 -6.34 -4.21 18.55
CA ASN A 91 -6.91 -2.93 18.95
C ASN A 91 -6.64 -1.80 17.94
N GLU A 92 -5.77 -2.04 16.98
CA GLU A 92 -5.37 -1.07 15.95
C GLU A 92 -5.39 -1.71 14.57
N PRO A 93 -5.69 -0.94 13.51
CA PRO A 93 -5.66 -1.45 12.14
C PRO A 93 -4.31 -2.06 11.77
N ARG A 94 -4.35 -3.24 11.15
CA ARG A 94 -3.16 -3.98 10.72
C ARG A 94 -3.26 -4.34 9.25
N ALA A 95 -2.12 -4.73 8.70
CA ALA A 95 -2.02 -5.15 7.32
C ALA A 95 -2.54 -6.59 7.14
N LEU A 96 -3.49 -6.77 6.24
CA LEU A 96 -3.89 -8.04 5.67
C LEU A 96 -3.27 -8.17 4.28
N GLU A 97 -2.36 -9.12 4.11
CA GLU A 97 -1.71 -9.38 2.84
C GLU A 97 -2.28 -10.66 2.22
N VAL A 98 -2.92 -10.51 1.09
CA VAL A 98 -3.47 -11.61 0.33
C VAL A 98 -3.43 -11.30 -1.15
N ASP A 99 -3.06 -12.29 -1.97
CA ASP A 99 -3.07 -12.19 -3.44
C ASP A 99 -2.19 -11.07 -4.03
N GLY A 100 -1.11 -10.70 -3.31
CA GLY A 100 -0.21 -9.63 -3.72
C GLY A 100 -0.73 -8.22 -3.43
N PHE A 101 -1.83 -8.12 -2.71
CA PHE A 101 -2.39 -6.86 -2.21
C PHE A 101 -2.27 -6.77 -0.70
N ILE A 102 -2.15 -5.54 -0.21
CA ILE A 102 -2.06 -5.21 1.20
C ILE A 102 -3.25 -4.31 1.53
N TYR A 103 -4.08 -4.76 2.47
CA TYR A 103 -5.25 -4.05 2.97
C TYR A 103 -5.00 -3.64 4.41
N TYR A 104 -5.39 -2.43 4.79
CA TYR A 104 -5.31 -2.00 6.18
C TYR A 104 -6.69 -1.96 6.81
N GLY A 105 -6.84 -2.65 7.94
CA GLY A 105 -8.13 -2.77 8.62
C GLY A 105 -8.06 -3.61 9.88
N LEU A 106 -9.23 -4.03 10.32
CA LEU A 106 -9.46 -4.86 11.50
C LEU A 106 -10.39 -6.00 11.13
N PHE A 107 -10.15 -7.16 11.71
CA PHE A 107 -11.18 -8.19 11.75
C PHE A 107 -12.23 -7.80 12.79
N SER A 108 -13.48 -7.74 12.36
CA SER A 108 -14.61 -7.58 13.29
C SER A 108 -14.83 -8.88 14.05
N PRO A 109 -15.12 -8.82 15.37
CA PRO A 109 -15.49 -10.00 16.13
C PRO A 109 -16.82 -10.53 15.56
N GLN A 110 -16.75 -11.58 14.79
CA GLN A 110 -17.94 -12.31 14.40
C GLN A 110 -18.19 -13.44 15.40
N THR A 111 -19.43 -13.66 15.70
CA THR A 111 -19.87 -14.88 16.36
C THR A 111 -19.53 -16.04 15.43
N GLY A 112 -18.39 -16.67 15.65
CA GLY A 112 -18.01 -17.85 14.92
C GLY A 112 -19.16 -18.84 14.97
N ILE A 113 -19.74 -19.14 13.82
CA ILE A 113 -20.71 -20.21 13.75
C ILE A 113 -19.91 -21.50 13.88
N TRP A 114 -19.84 -22.00 15.11
CA TRP A 114 -19.29 -23.30 15.39
C TRP A 114 -20.26 -24.34 14.87
N TYR A 115 -19.96 -24.98 13.77
CA TYR A 115 -20.69 -26.15 13.32
C TYR A 115 -20.06 -27.39 13.92
N PRO A 116 -20.75 -28.13 14.84
CA PRO A 116 -20.31 -29.46 15.22
C PRO A 116 -20.29 -30.30 13.94
N ASN A 117 -19.18 -30.93 13.64
CA ASN A 117 -18.87 -31.70 12.41
C ASN A 117 -18.48 -30.88 11.17
N ASN A 118 -18.27 -29.58 11.25
CA ASN A 118 -17.67 -28.83 10.18
C ASN A 118 -16.14 -28.74 10.37
N TRP A 119 -15.44 -29.08 9.34
CA TRP A 119 -13.99 -29.03 9.26
C TRP A 119 -13.52 -27.58 9.38
N GLY A 120 -13.11 -27.20 10.58
CA GLY A 120 -12.40 -25.97 10.89
C GLY A 120 -12.72 -24.70 10.07
N ARG A 121 -14.02 -24.45 9.79
CA ARG A 121 -14.48 -23.30 9.01
C ARG A 121 -14.93 -22.18 9.92
N ILE A 122 -14.44 -20.96 9.66
CA ILE A 122 -14.84 -19.75 10.40
C ILE A 122 -15.15 -18.65 9.39
N GLU A 123 -16.27 -17.97 9.60
CA GLU A 123 -16.63 -16.76 8.87
C GLU A 123 -16.04 -15.55 9.60
N LEU A 124 -15.32 -14.71 8.86
CA LEU A 124 -14.68 -13.49 9.33
C LEU A 124 -15.11 -12.33 8.47
N LYS A 125 -15.21 -11.16 9.08
CA LYS A 125 -15.40 -9.90 8.39
C LYS A 125 -14.19 -9.02 8.63
N PHE A 126 -13.60 -8.50 7.55
CA PHE A 126 -12.51 -7.55 7.60
C PHE A 126 -13.01 -6.17 7.18
N ASP A 127 -12.94 -5.21 8.10
CA ASP A 127 -13.37 -3.84 7.86
C ASP A 127 -12.15 -2.98 7.52
N MET A 128 -12.09 -2.48 6.30
CA MET A 128 -10.99 -1.63 5.84
C MET A 128 -11.11 -0.21 6.40
N ILE A 129 -9.96 0.41 6.68
CA ILE A 129 -9.87 1.82 7.07
C ILE A 129 -9.49 2.75 5.90
N LEU A 130 -9.12 2.18 4.77
CA LEU A 130 -8.76 2.90 3.55
C LEU A 130 -9.61 2.42 2.38
N PRO A 131 -10.00 3.31 1.45
CA PRO A 131 -10.84 2.94 0.31
C PRO A 131 -10.06 2.31 -0.85
N TYR A 132 -8.84 1.87 -0.61
CA TYR A 132 -7.96 1.23 -1.59
C TYR A 132 -7.01 0.24 -0.91
N ALA A 133 -6.50 -0.70 -1.70
CA ALA A 133 -5.41 -1.57 -1.32
C ALA A 133 -4.06 -1.00 -1.79
N PHE A 134 -2.99 -1.58 -1.31
CA PHE A 134 -1.65 -1.31 -1.79
C PHE A 134 -1.09 -2.55 -2.51
N MET A 135 -0.26 -2.32 -3.50
CA MET A 135 0.62 -3.36 -4.06
C MET A 135 1.94 -3.39 -3.26
N ASN A 136 2.77 -4.38 -3.55
CA ASN A 136 4.13 -4.38 -3.02
C ASN A 136 4.91 -3.15 -3.48
N VAL A 137 5.86 -2.72 -2.64
CA VAL A 137 6.76 -1.61 -2.94
C VAL A 137 7.49 -1.88 -4.26
N ILE A 138 7.57 -0.87 -5.10
CA ILE A 138 8.32 -0.90 -6.36
C ILE A 138 9.55 -0.03 -6.19
N ASP A 139 10.70 -0.64 -6.42
CA ASP A 139 12.01 0.00 -6.35
C ASP A 139 12.63 0.15 -7.73
N SER A 140 13.31 1.25 -7.93
CA SER A 140 14.14 1.51 -9.11
C SER A 140 15.45 2.16 -8.67
N THR A 141 16.57 1.49 -8.94
CA THR A 141 17.90 1.99 -8.59
C THR A 141 18.68 2.32 -9.85
N ILE A 142 19.33 3.48 -9.85
CA ILE A 142 20.15 3.97 -10.95
C ILE A 142 21.44 4.62 -10.41
N THR A 143 22.53 4.47 -11.17
CA THR A 143 23.75 5.24 -10.95
C THR A 143 23.76 6.42 -11.91
N VAL A 144 23.86 7.63 -11.37
CA VAL A 144 23.90 8.88 -12.13
C VAL A 144 25.30 9.47 -12.06
N ASN A 145 25.86 9.80 -13.23
CA ASN A 145 27.13 10.47 -13.37
C ASN A 145 26.93 11.65 -14.33
N GLY A 146 26.75 12.84 -13.78
CA GLY A 146 26.34 14.03 -14.52
C GLY A 146 24.83 14.09 -14.74
N VAL A 147 24.33 13.79 -15.92
CA VAL A 147 22.89 13.93 -16.26
C VAL A 147 22.32 12.63 -16.79
N GLU A 148 21.20 12.19 -16.20
CA GLU A 148 20.46 11.01 -16.62
C GLU A 148 18.96 11.29 -16.74
N ASN A 149 18.31 10.58 -17.68
CA ASN A 149 16.86 10.62 -17.83
C ASN A 149 16.28 9.23 -17.56
N ILE A 150 15.33 9.15 -16.64
CA ILE A 150 14.69 7.89 -16.27
C ILE A 150 13.17 7.97 -16.41
N LYS A 151 12.55 6.80 -16.50
CA LYS A 151 11.09 6.65 -16.51
C LYS A 151 10.65 5.83 -15.31
N VAL A 152 9.76 6.37 -14.51
CA VAL A 152 9.11 5.70 -13.39
C VAL A 152 7.64 5.53 -13.73
N LYS A 153 7.16 4.28 -13.79
CA LYS A 153 5.76 4.00 -14.11
C LYS A 153 4.97 3.87 -12.83
N ASN A 154 4.15 4.87 -12.50
CA ASN A 154 3.18 4.76 -11.42
C ASN A 154 2.07 3.77 -11.83
N LYS A 155 1.98 2.63 -11.12
CA LYS A 155 1.00 1.56 -11.35
C LYS A 155 -0.31 1.76 -10.58
N SER A 156 -0.43 2.83 -9.79
CA SER A 156 -1.68 3.15 -9.10
C SER A 156 -2.81 3.41 -10.09
N ASN A 157 -4.03 3.01 -9.73
CA ASN A 157 -5.23 3.31 -10.50
C ASN A 157 -6.20 4.23 -9.74
N VAL A 158 -5.78 4.75 -8.59
CA VAL A 158 -6.56 5.71 -7.79
C VAL A 158 -6.46 7.08 -8.42
N HIS A 159 -7.58 7.55 -9.00
CA HIS A 159 -7.63 8.90 -9.57
C HIS A 159 -7.61 9.98 -8.49
N LYS A 160 -6.86 11.06 -8.74
CA LYS A 160 -6.74 12.26 -7.88
C LYS A 160 -6.02 12.04 -6.55
N ASP A 161 -5.44 10.88 -6.32
CA ASP A 161 -4.56 10.65 -5.18
C ASP A 161 -3.14 10.46 -5.67
N TYR A 162 -2.26 11.37 -5.26
CA TYR A 162 -0.86 11.31 -5.64
C TYR A 162 -0.14 10.19 -4.90
N VAL A 163 0.81 9.59 -5.59
CA VAL A 163 1.78 8.70 -4.97
C VAL A 163 3.05 9.48 -4.73
N TYR A 164 3.54 9.45 -3.52
CA TYR A 164 4.76 10.13 -3.11
C TYR A 164 5.88 9.11 -3.01
N PRO A 165 6.90 9.15 -3.90
CA PRO A 165 8.00 8.22 -3.83
C PRO A 165 8.98 8.61 -2.74
N ASP A 166 9.59 7.64 -2.07
CA ASP A 166 10.78 7.87 -1.28
C ASP A 166 12.00 7.87 -2.22
N ILE A 167 12.92 8.81 -2.02
CA ILE A 167 14.10 8.94 -2.85
C ILE A 167 15.33 8.89 -1.96
N GLU A 168 16.08 7.80 -2.09
CA GLU A 168 17.36 7.61 -1.42
C GLU A 168 18.50 7.99 -2.37
N ILE A 169 19.46 8.75 -1.89
CA ILE A 169 20.60 9.27 -2.63
C ILE A 169 21.88 8.91 -1.89
N LYS A 170 22.64 7.95 -2.40
CA LYS A 170 23.98 7.64 -1.91
C LYS A 170 25.01 8.42 -2.69
N VAL A 171 25.70 9.33 -2.03
CA VAL A 171 26.70 10.20 -2.64
C VAL A 171 28.03 9.45 -2.72
N ILE A 172 28.55 9.24 -3.93
CA ILE A 172 29.89 8.68 -4.15
C ILE A 172 30.90 9.82 -4.32
N SER A 173 30.51 10.84 -5.09
CA SER A 173 31.28 12.07 -5.28
C SER A 173 30.36 13.19 -5.71
N GLY A 174 30.82 14.45 -5.58
CA GLY A 174 30.02 15.65 -5.79
C GLY A 174 29.24 16.04 -4.53
N ASP A 175 28.58 17.19 -4.57
CA ASP A 175 27.93 17.82 -3.44
C ASP A 175 26.56 18.43 -3.77
N GLU A 176 26.10 18.26 -5.02
CA GLU A 176 24.81 18.80 -5.46
C GLU A 176 24.06 17.83 -6.37
N ILE A 177 22.74 17.80 -6.20
CA ILE A 177 21.83 17.03 -7.05
C ILE A 177 20.54 17.82 -7.31
N THR A 178 20.08 17.74 -8.55
CA THR A 178 18.76 18.21 -8.97
C THR A 178 17.96 17.06 -9.54
N ILE A 179 16.77 16.85 -8.99
CA ILE A 179 15.81 15.84 -9.44
C ILE A 179 14.58 16.58 -9.96
N LYS A 180 14.36 16.54 -11.28
CA LYS A 180 13.24 17.19 -11.93
C LYS A 180 12.28 16.19 -12.54
N ASN A 181 11.03 16.20 -12.12
CA ASN A 181 9.97 15.46 -12.77
C ASN A 181 9.44 16.27 -13.95
N LEU A 182 9.79 15.86 -15.15
CA LEU A 182 9.40 16.54 -16.41
C LEU A 182 7.90 16.38 -16.70
N THR A 183 7.22 15.44 -16.05
CA THR A 183 5.79 15.19 -16.28
C THR A 183 4.92 16.25 -15.59
N ASN A 184 5.27 16.64 -14.35
CA ASN A 184 4.50 17.62 -13.58
C ASN A 184 5.28 18.92 -13.27
N GLY A 185 6.55 19.00 -13.69
CA GLY A 185 7.39 20.18 -13.51
C GLY A 185 7.98 20.35 -12.12
N GLN A 186 7.77 19.42 -11.19
CA GLN A 186 8.35 19.51 -9.86
C GLN A 186 9.87 19.29 -9.90
N GLU A 187 10.57 20.06 -9.06
CA GLU A 187 12.03 20.04 -9.03
C GLU A 187 12.51 20.10 -7.57
N THR A 188 13.29 19.11 -7.17
CA THR A 188 13.94 19.04 -5.86
C THR A 188 15.44 19.23 -6.04
N ILE A 189 16.04 20.14 -5.27
CA ILE A 189 17.46 20.43 -5.29
C ILE A 189 18.01 20.20 -3.89
N LEU A 190 19.11 19.46 -3.80
CA LEU A 190 19.93 19.31 -2.59
C LEU A 190 21.34 19.79 -2.90
N SER A 191 21.94 20.52 -1.97
CA SER A 191 23.31 21.03 -2.05
C SER A 191 24.08 20.77 -0.76
N ASN A 192 25.37 20.98 -0.78
CA ASN A 192 26.27 20.71 0.36
C ASN A 192 26.20 19.26 0.85
N LEU A 193 26.05 18.32 -0.08
CA LEU A 193 26.04 16.90 0.22
C LEU A 193 27.48 16.42 0.50
N THR A 194 27.61 15.44 1.38
CA THR A 194 28.91 14.87 1.76
C THR A 194 29.11 13.52 1.09
N ALA A 195 30.24 13.33 0.41
CA ALA A 195 30.58 12.03 -0.19
C ALA A 195 30.70 10.94 0.89
N GLY A 196 30.15 9.76 0.59
CA GLY A 196 30.02 8.63 1.50
C GLY A 196 28.70 8.57 2.24
N ASN A 197 27.97 9.67 2.37
CA ASN A 197 26.70 9.72 3.08
C ASN A 197 25.50 9.35 2.18
N THR A 198 24.45 8.92 2.86
CA THR A 198 23.15 8.58 2.28
C THR A 198 22.10 9.58 2.74
N TYR A 199 21.38 10.16 1.79
CA TYR A 199 20.33 11.13 2.03
C TYR A 199 18.99 10.55 1.56
N THR A 200 17.95 10.67 2.39
CA THR A 200 16.61 10.20 2.06
C THR A 200 15.61 11.33 2.07
N ILE A 201 14.82 11.42 1.00
CA ILE A 201 13.72 12.34 0.84
C ILE A 201 12.43 11.55 1.01
N TYR A 202 11.75 11.71 2.13
CA TYR A 202 10.41 11.21 2.41
C TYR A 202 9.39 12.23 1.89
N ASN A 203 8.96 12.03 0.64
CA ASN A 203 8.14 13.03 -0.04
C ASN A 203 6.73 13.16 0.56
N GLN A 204 6.18 12.09 1.11
CA GLN A 204 4.86 12.09 1.78
C GLN A 204 4.90 12.90 3.07
N GLU A 205 5.90 12.66 3.91
CA GLU A 205 6.10 13.28 5.21
C GLU A 205 6.70 14.68 5.10
N LYS A 206 7.17 15.04 3.91
CA LYS A 206 7.91 16.28 3.64
C LYS A 206 9.14 16.42 4.53
N GLN A 207 9.91 15.34 4.60
CA GLN A 207 11.15 15.26 5.37
C GLN A 207 12.35 14.95 4.45
N MET A 208 13.50 15.48 4.84
CA MET A 208 14.79 15.19 4.19
C MET A 208 15.80 14.95 5.30
N ILE A 209 16.42 13.77 5.29
CA ILE A 209 17.37 13.36 6.33
C ILE A 209 18.67 12.84 5.74
N ASN A 210 19.72 12.91 6.54
CA ASN A 210 20.98 12.22 6.30
C ASN A 210 21.01 10.99 7.21
N GLU A 211 20.98 9.79 6.63
CA GLU A 211 20.94 8.52 7.38
C GLU A 211 22.24 8.28 8.18
N ASP A 212 23.37 8.77 7.68
CA ASP A 212 24.68 8.62 8.32
C ASP A 212 24.95 9.72 9.36
N ASN A 213 24.25 10.86 9.27
CA ASN A 213 24.33 11.96 10.20
C ASN A 213 22.98 12.63 10.45
N VAL A 214 22.17 12.02 11.31
CA VAL A 214 20.81 12.49 11.65
C VAL A 214 20.76 13.88 12.32
N ARG A 215 21.91 14.44 12.73
CA ARG A 215 21.99 15.81 13.28
C ARG A 215 22.12 16.86 12.18
N GLU A 216 22.46 16.46 10.96
CA GLU A 216 22.52 17.36 9.82
C GLU A 216 21.12 17.81 9.42
N ASN A 217 20.92 19.12 9.34
CA ASN A 217 19.66 19.67 8.86
C ASN A 217 19.67 19.80 7.33
N VAL A 218 19.40 18.69 6.64
CA VAL A 218 19.37 18.61 5.18
C VAL A 218 18.33 19.56 4.56
N TYR A 219 17.26 19.85 5.27
CA TYR A 219 16.21 20.76 4.81
C TYR A 219 16.72 22.18 4.52
N LEU A 220 17.74 22.65 5.27
CA LEU A 220 18.36 23.96 5.04
C LEU A 220 19.19 23.99 3.74
N ASN A 221 19.70 22.84 3.31
CA ASN A 221 20.50 22.67 2.12
C ASN A 221 19.65 22.26 0.90
N SER A 222 18.34 22.50 0.94
CA SER A 222 17.40 22.13 -0.11
C SER A 222 16.54 23.31 -0.55
N ASN A 223 15.93 23.18 -1.73
CA ASN A 223 14.90 24.12 -2.19
C ASN A 223 13.52 23.86 -1.54
N LYS A 224 13.40 22.94 -0.60
CA LYS A 224 12.18 22.61 0.20
C LYS A 224 11.01 22.15 -0.66
N LYS A 225 11.28 21.57 -1.82
CA LYS A 225 10.25 21.02 -2.72
C LYS A 225 10.35 19.51 -2.78
N TYR A 226 9.19 18.89 -2.90
CA TYR A 226 8.99 17.45 -2.84
C TYR A 226 8.37 16.95 -4.13
N GLN A 227 8.58 15.66 -4.42
CA GLN A 227 8.11 14.99 -5.63
C GLN A 227 6.82 14.23 -5.38
N ASN A 228 5.97 14.19 -6.39
CA ASN A 228 4.90 13.22 -6.49
C ASN A 228 4.91 12.55 -7.86
N LEU A 229 4.25 11.40 -7.96
CA LEU A 229 4.06 10.66 -9.20
C LEU A 229 2.64 10.86 -9.70
N GLU A 230 2.54 11.38 -10.94
CA GLU A 230 1.30 11.37 -11.68
C GLU A 230 0.93 9.94 -12.11
N TYR A 231 -0.33 9.72 -12.44
CA TYR A 231 -0.77 8.46 -13.03
C TYR A 231 -0.01 8.13 -14.32
N GLY A 232 0.47 6.90 -14.43
CA GLY A 232 1.18 6.43 -15.62
C GLY A 232 2.69 6.69 -15.58
N ILE A 233 3.26 7.12 -16.69
CA ILE A 233 4.71 7.26 -16.83
C ILE A 233 5.18 8.65 -16.42
N ASN A 234 5.99 8.71 -15.38
CA ASN A 234 6.70 9.90 -14.95
C ASN A 234 8.12 9.90 -15.54
N ARG A 235 8.52 11.02 -16.11
CA ARG A 235 9.84 11.21 -16.69
C ARG A 235 10.65 12.11 -15.77
N PHE A 236 11.74 11.59 -15.26
CA PHE A 236 12.67 12.34 -14.43
C PHE A 236 13.93 12.66 -15.20
N ARG A 237 14.40 13.89 -15.02
CA ARG A 237 15.76 14.30 -15.34
C ARG A 237 16.50 14.51 -14.03
N ILE A 238 17.58 13.77 -13.86
CA ILE A 238 18.42 13.83 -12.67
C ILE A 238 19.78 14.35 -13.11
N SER A 239 20.26 15.40 -12.45
CA SER A 239 21.58 15.99 -12.73
C SER A 239 22.35 16.18 -11.44
N ASN A 240 23.64 15.86 -11.45
CA ASN A 240 24.55 16.07 -10.34
C ASN A 240 25.95 16.52 -10.87
N ASN A 241 26.77 16.99 -9.96
CA ASN A 241 28.15 17.42 -10.25
C ASN A 241 29.21 16.36 -9.93
N GLY A 242 28.78 15.09 -9.80
CA GLY A 242 29.67 13.98 -9.48
C GLY A 242 29.05 12.63 -9.83
N LYS A 243 29.19 11.65 -8.96
CA LYS A 243 28.62 10.31 -9.11
C LYS A 243 27.75 9.96 -7.88
N MET A 244 26.51 9.56 -8.12
CA MET A 244 25.55 9.19 -7.07
C MET A 244 24.75 7.94 -7.46
N ILE A 245 24.34 7.17 -6.47
CA ILE A 245 23.37 6.07 -6.64
C ILE A 245 22.04 6.56 -6.09
N ILE A 246 21.00 6.46 -6.90
CA ILE A 246 19.66 6.94 -6.54
C ILE A 246 18.71 5.76 -6.58
N ARG A 247 17.96 5.57 -5.51
CA ARG A 247 16.86 4.62 -5.40
C ARG A 247 15.56 5.39 -5.25
N ILE A 248 14.62 5.09 -6.12
CA ILE A 248 13.27 5.64 -6.08
C ILE A 248 12.33 4.49 -5.72
N SER A 249 11.69 4.58 -4.58
CA SER A 249 10.75 3.57 -4.08
C SER A 249 9.37 4.17 -3.86
N TYR A 250 8.33 3.42 -4.19
CA TYR A 250 6.95 3.84 -3.96
C TYR A 250 6.03 2.63 -3.87
N GLN A 251 4.93 2.79 -3.17
CA GLN A 251 3.92 1.78 -3.01
C GLN A 251 2.66 2.18 -3.80
N PRO A 252 2.29 1.42 -4.86
CA PRO A 252 1.12 1.74 -5.66
C PRO A 252 -0.17 1.55 -4.85
N LYS A 253 -1.10 2.48 -5.01
CA LYS A 253 -2.45 2.42 -4.46
C LYS A 253 -3.39 1.88 -5.54
N VAL A 254 -4.19 0.88 -5.19
CA VAL A 254 -5.06 0.20 -6.14
C VAL A 254 -6.50 0.20 -5.65
N CYS A 255 -7.37 0.80 -6.45
CA CYS A 255 -8.80 0.58 -6.34
C CYS A 255 -9.12 -0.73 -7.08
N LEU A 256 -9.60 -1.72 -6.34
CA LEU A 256 -10.11 -2.95 -6.91
C LEU A 256 -11.54 -2.67 -7.38
N GLN A 257 -11.75 -2.65 -8.68
CA GLN A 257 -13.07 -2.50 -9.31
C GLN A 257 -13.61 -3.85 -9.70
#